data_78f9dc1c2d4d060d85f31e02bd76d565
#
_entry.id   78f9dc1c2d4d060d85f31e02bd76d565
#
_cell.length_a   1.000
_cell.length_b   1.000
_cell.length_c   1.000
_cell.angle_alpha   90.00
_cell.angle_beta   90.00
_cell.angle_gamma   90.00
#
_symmetry.space_group_name_H-M   'P 1'
#
loop_
_entity.id
_entity.type
_entity.pdbx_description
1 polymer ?
#
loop_
_entity_poly.entity_id
_entity_poly.type
_entity_poly.pdbx_seq_one_letter_code
_entity_poly.pdbx_strand_id
1 'polypeptide(L)'
;MSPDNRFLIVPDLGVDKVYSYRLDTATGKLTLNESGSATLPPAFGPRHLRFGKSGKFAYVLGEMSSKVITLSYDAARGKLTPIQTISTIPADFKDEDNSGELALDSSGRVLYASNRGHDSVTLFSIDARTGLLKLEQIEPSGGKIPRNIALDPSERYLLAANQDSDNVVLFSRDRKSGRLTPTGEVLKLPSPVCIMFVPLNDAK
;
A
#
# COMPACT_ATOMS: atom_id res chain seq x y z
N MET A 1 -5.36 9.01 -7.96
CA MET A 1 -6.67 9.41 -8.53
C MET A 1 -7.76 8.52 -7.99
N SER A 2 -8.98 9.03 -7.80
CA SER A 2 -10.17 8.20 -7.55
C SER A 2 -10.46 7.30 -8.77
N PRO A 3 -11.15 6.15 -8.59
CA PRO A 3 -11.43 5.22 -9.69
C PRO A 3 -12.20 5.83 -10.86
N ASP A 4 -12.99 6.88 -10.62
CA ASP A 4 -13.78 7.62 -11.63
C ASP A 4 -13.07 8.87 -12.15
N ASN A 5 -11.80 9.08 -11.78
CA ASN A 5 -10.95 10.22 -12.16
C ASN A 5 -11.50 11.62 -11.79
N ARG A 6 -12.50 11.72 -10.91
CA ARG A 6 -13.07 13.00 -10.50
C ARG A 6 -12.36 13.66 -9.34
N PHE A 7 -11.61 12.88 -8.55
CA PHE A 7 -10.92 13.39 -7.38
C PHE A 7 -9.46 12.92 -7.36
N LEU A 8 -8.57 13.83 -7.02
CA LEU A 8 -7.20 13.52 -6.62
C LEU A 8 -7.18 13.35 -5.10
N ILE A 9 -6.72 12.19 -4.64
CA ILE A 9 -6.58 11.87 -3.21
C ILE A 9 -5.10 11.94 -2.86
N VAL A 10 -4.77 12.76 -1.84
CA VAL A 10 -3.39 13.06 -1.47
C VAL A 10 -3.18 12.78 0.02
N PRO A 11 -2.48 11.69 0.38
CA PRO A 11 -1.97 11.50 1.73
C PRO A 11 -0.93 12.57 2.05
N ASP A 12 -1.06 13.23 3.20
CA ASP A 12 -0.13 14.23 3.69
C ASP A 12 0.42 13.80 5.06
N LEU A 13 1.68 13.37 5.06
CA LEU A 13 2.38 12.83 6.22
C LEU A 13 2.52 13.88 7.33
N GLY A 14 2.77 15.14 6.96
CA GLY A 14 3.13 16.19 7.92
C GLY A 14 1.96 16.69 8.78
N VAL A 15 0.71 16.47 8.34
CA VAL A 15 -0.49 16.96 9.03
C VAL A 15 -1.53 15.90 9.34
N ASP A 16 -1.18 14.62 9.19
CA ASP A 16 -2.05 13.46 9.45
C ASP A 16 -3.41 13.55 8.73
N LYS A 17 -3.38 13.97 7.44
CA LYS A 17 -4.59 14.09 6.62
C LYS A 17 -4.49 13.34 5.32
N VAL A 18 -5.63 12.92 4.82
CA VAL A 18 -5.80 12.48 3.42
C VAL A 18 -6.71 13.51 2.76
N TYR A 19 -6.13 14.37 1.95
CA TYR A 19 -6.87 15.40 1.23
C TYR A 19 -7.61 14.82 0.02
N SER A 20 -8.80 15.37 -0.25
CA SER A 20 -9.57 15.14 -1.46
C SER A 20 -9.62 16.43 -2.26
N TYR A 21 -9.19 16.41 -3.50
CA TYR A 21 -9.30 17.55 -4.42
C TYR A 21 -10.21 17.17 -5.59
N ARG A 22 -11.17 17.99 -5.91
CA ARG A 22 -11.95 17.85 -7.15
C ARG A 22 -11.08 18.24 -8.33
N LEU A 23 -11.03 17.36 -9.34
CA LEU A 23 -10.34 17.61 -10.59
C LEU A 23 -11.34 18.08 -11.66
N ASP A 24 -11.09 19.24 -12.23
CA ASP A 24 -11.67 19.64 -13.50
C ASP A 24 -10.82 19.03 -14.63
N THR A 25 -11.34 18.01 -15.28
CA THR A 25 -10.61 17.29 -16.33
C THR A 25 -10.41 18.10 -17.62
N ALA A 26 -11.18 19.16 -17.84
CA ALA A 26 -11.05 20.02 -19.01
C ALA A 26 -9.89 21.01 -18.86
N THR A 27 -9.68 21.52 -17.63
CA THR A 27 -8.66 22.55 -17.35
C THR A 27 -7.48 22.03 -16.55
N GLY A 28 -7.57 20.82 -15.97
CA GLY A 28 -6.58 20.29 -15.02
C GLY A 28 -6.60 20.96 -13.65
N LYS A 29 -7.55 21.86 -13.38
CA LYS A 29 -7.63 22.60 -12.12
C LYS A 29 -8.04 21.68 -10.97
N LEU A 30 -7.32 21.80 -9.86
CA LEU A 30 -7.63 21.14 -8.59
C LEU A 30 -8.31 22.14 -7.64
N THR A 31 -9.41 21.71 -7.02
CA THR A 31 -10.10 22.47 -5.99
C THR A 31 -10.25 21.61 -4.74
N LEU A 32 -9.81 22.12 -3.59
CA LEU A 32 -9.88 21.40 -2.33
C LEU A 32 -11.33 21.07 -1.97
N ASN A 33 -11.56 19.82 -1.63
CA ASN A 33 -12.83 19.27 -1.14
C ASN A 33 -12.71 18.98 0.36
N GLU A 34 -12.80 20.01 1.20
CA GLU A 34 -12.62 19.89 2.65
C GLU A 34 -13.54 18.82 3.26
N SER A 35 -14.82 18.82 2.91
CA SER A 35 -15.81 17.86 3.44
C SER A 35 -15.55 16.42 2.98
N GLY A 36 -14.72 16.23 1.95
CA GLY A 36 -14.31 14.94 1.43
C GLY A 36 -12.99 14.44 2.02
N SER A 37 -12.20 15.32 2.61
CA SER A 37 -10.92 14.99 3.23
C SER A 37 -11.10 14.25 4.56
N ALA A 38 -10.14 13.37 4.91
CA ALA A 38 -10.15 12.64 6.17
C ALA A 38 -8.99 13.09 7.06
N THR A 39 -9.30 13.41 8.33
CA THR A 39 -8.29 13.57 9.38
C THR A 39 -8.05 12.22 10.03
N LEU A 40 -6.78 11.86 10.19
CA LEU A 40 -6.34 10.59 10.77
C LEU A 40 -5.82 10.82 12.19
N PRO A 41 -5.59 9.77 12.98
CA PRO A 41 -5.02 9.90 14.32
C PRO A 41 -3.65 10.61 14.29
N PRO A 42 -3.31 11.37 15.35
CA PRO A 42 -2.01 12.02 15.46
C PRO A 42 -0.84 11.04 15.31
N ALA A 43 0.21 11.46 14.65
CA ALA A 43 1.42 10.67 14.35
C ALA A 43 1.13 9.40 13.53
N PHE A 44 0.06 9.39 12.75
CA PHE A 44 -0.19 8.31 11.79
C PHE A 44 0.79 8.39 10.61
N GLY A 45 1.06 9.58 10.09
CA GLY A 45 1.98 9.83 8.98
C GLY A 45 1.53 9.15 7.68
N PRO A 46 0.39 9.54 7.07
CA PRO A 46 -0.11 8.87 5.86
C PRO A 46 0.88 9.01 4.71
N ARG A 47 1.26 7.87 4.10
CA ARG A 47 2.30 7.78 3.06
C ARG A 47 1.74 7.38 1.70
N HIS A 48 1.27 6.14 1.58
CA HIS A 48 0.71 5.57 0.35
C HIS A 48 -0.77 5.26 0.52
N LEU A 49 -1.52 5.40 -0.58
CA LEU A 49 -2.93 5.04 -0.64
C LEU A 49 -3.21 4.21 -1.89
N ARG A 50 -4.01 3.15 -1.72
CA ARG A 50 -4.53 2.31 -2.81
C ARG A 50 -6.04 2.22 -2.71
N PHE A 51 -6.73 2.42 -3.83
CA PHE A 51 -8.16 2.12 -3.91
C PHE A 51 -8.37 0.63 -4.10
N GLY A 52 -9.31 0.07 -3.35
CA GLY A 52 -9.81 -1.29 -3.57
C GLY A 52 -10.50 -1.42 -4.92
N LYS A 53 -10.53 -2.63 -5.47
CA LYS A 53 -11.10 -2.92 -6.81
C LYS A 53 -12.55 -2.46 -6.98
N SER A 54 -13.36 -2.51 -5.93
CA SER A 54 -14.74 -2.04 -5.96
C SER A 54 -14.88 -0.52 -6.09
N GLY A 55 -13.82 0.24 -5.85
CA GLY A 55 -13.87 1.69 -5.75
C GLY A 55 -14.60 2.24 -4.54
N LYS A 56 -15.13 1.39 -3.64
CA LYS A 56 -15.87 1.79 -2.44
C LYS A 56 -15.00 1.97 -1.22
N PHE A 57 -13.78 1.45 -1.26
CA PHE A 57 -12.83 1.48 -0.15
C PHE A 57 -11.45 1.92 -0.65
N ALA A 58 -10.69 2.54 0.25
CA ALA A 58 -9.29 2.87 0.05
C ALA A 58 -8.49 2.46 1.30
N TYR A 59 -7.24 2.14 1.10
CA TYR A 59 -6.30 1.72 2.15
C TYR A 59 -5.17 2.72 2.20
N VAL A 60 -4.96 3.34 3.35
CA VAL A 60 -3.87 4.28 3.57
C VAL A 60 -2.88 3.72 4.57
N LEU A 61 -1.61 3.71 4.17
CA LEU A 61 -0.48 3.26 4.98
C LEU A 61 0.05 4.43 5.80
N GLY A 62 0.17 4.23 7.12
CA GLY A 62 0.84 5.16 8.02
C GLY A 62 2.31 4.83 8.11
N GLU A 63 3.17 5.74 7.66
CA GLU A 63 4.62 5.55 7.75
C GLU A 63 5.09 5.48 9.20
N MET A 64 4.65 6.45 10.02
CA MET A 64 5.13 6.60 11.40
C MET A 64 4.44 5.69 12.42
N SER A 65 3.32 5.08 12.04
CA SER A 65 2.47 4.31 12.96
C SER A 65 2.50 2.81 12.72
N SER A 66 3.10 2.35 11.61
CA SER A 66 3.09 0.94 11.18
C SER A 66 1.69 0.33 11.19
N LYS A 67 0.74 1.08 10.61
CA LYS A 67 -0.67 0.71 10.54
C LYS A 67 -1.25 0.99 9.16
N VAL A 68 -2.30 0.27 8.83
CA VAL A 68 -3.18 0.58 7.71
C VAL A 68 -4.52 1.05 8.23
N ILE A 69 -5.04 2.15 7.68
CA ILE A 69 -6.43 2.57 7.87
C ILE A 69 -7.22 2.25 6.62
N THR A 70 -8.32 1.51 6.79
CA THR A 70 -9.33 1.36 5.76
C THR A 70 -10.27 2.56 5.80
N LEU A 71 -10.46 3.17 4.63
CA LEU A 71 -11.38 4.28 4.42
C LEU A 71 -12.55 3.81 3.54
N SER A 72 -13.79 4.06 3.94
CA SER A 72 -14.90 4.01 3.00
C SER A 72 -14.86 5.25 2.09
N TYR A 73 -15.27 5.08 0.84
CA TYR A 73 -15.25 6.15 -0.15
C TYR A 73 -16.63 6.37 -0.80
N ASP A 74 -17.16 7.58 -0.62
CA ASP A 74 -18.35 8.06 -1.33
C ASP A 74 -17.91 8.76 -2.63
N ALA A 75 -18.03 8.07 -3.75
CA ALA A 75 -17.61 8.59 -5.05
C ALA A 75 -18.42 9.82 -5.49
N ALA A 76 -19.69 9.97 -5.07
CA ALA A 76 -20.50 11.13 -5.45
C ALA A 76 -19.97 12.43 -4.83
N ARG A 77 -19.45 12.33 -3.60
CA ARG A 77 -18.95 13.47 -2.83
C ARG A 77 -17.43 13.55 -2.77
N GLY A 78 -16.70 12.52 -3.24
CA GLY A 78 -15.25 12.40 -3.04
C GLY A 78 -14.88 12.30 -1.57
N LYS A 79 -15.75 11.73 -0.72
CA LYS A 79 -15.59 11.71 0.74
C LYS A 79 -14.95 10.41 1.20
N LEU A 80 -13.92 10.55 2.03
CA LEU A 80 -13.21 9.48 2.72
C LEU A 80 -13.62 9.45 4.19
N THR A 81 -13.94 8.25 4.72
CA THR A 81 -14.30 8.07 6.12
C THR A 81 -13.56 6.87 6.70
N PRO A 82 -12.73 7.03 7.75
CA PRO A 82 -12.05 5.91 8.42
C PRO A 82 -13.05 4.91 9.00
N ILE A 83 -12.83 3.60 8.75
CA ILE A 83 -13.70 2.52 9.26
C ILE A 83 -12.95 1.41 9.98
N GLN A 84 -11.62 1.32 9.80
CA GLN A 84 -10.78 0.35 10.51
C GLN A 84 -9.35 0.90 10.61
N THR A 85 -8.67 0.53 11.70
CA THR A 85 -7.22 0.67 11.86
C THR A 85 -6.65 -0.69 12.25
N ILE A 86 -5.60 -1.17 11.55
CA ILE A 86 -4.96 -2.45 11.81
C ILE A 86 -3.43 -2.31 11.74
N SER A 87 -2.71 -3.00 12.65
CA SER A 87 -1.23 -3.01 12.65
C SER A 87 -0.67 -3.80 11.48
N THR A 88 0.49 -3.37 10.97
CA THR A 88 1.29 -4.10 9.98
C THR A 88 2.40 -4.93 10.62
N ILE A 89 2.63 -4.79 11.92
CA ILE A 89 3.67 -5.49 12.69
C ILE A 89 3.06 -6.22 13.89
N PRO A 90 3.75 -7.22 14.46
CA PRO A 90 3.30 -7.90 15.67
C PRO A 90 3.16 -6.94 16.86
N ALA A 91 2.22 -7.23 17.75
CA ALA A 91 1.95 -6.36 18.92
C ALA A 91 3.08 -6.35 19.97
N ASP A 92 3.92 -7.36 19.97
CA ASP A 92 5.07 -7.53 20.85
C ASP A 92 6.36 -6.92 20.32
N PHE A 93 6.40 -6.48 19.05
CA PHE A 93 7.53 -5.72 18.50
C PHE A 93 7.59 -4.33 19.14
N LYS A 94 8.79 -3.95 19.65
CA LYS A 94 8.98 -2.72 20.45
C LYS A 94 10.02 -1.77 19.88
N ASP A 95 10.78 -2.22 18.88
CA ASP A 95 11.79 -1.37 18.25
C ASP A 95 11.13 -0.38 17.28
N GLU A 96 11.92 0.57 16.79
CA GLU A 96 11.45 1.53 15.81
C GLU A 96 11.08 0.84 14.50
N ASP A 97 9.93 1.18 13.95
CA ASP A 97 9.48 0.72 12.64
C ASP A 97 8.79 1.86 11.88
N ASN A 98 8.98 1.84 10.58
CA ASN A 98 8.31 2.73 9.64
C ASN A 98 7.80 1.91 8.47
N SER A 99 6.56 2.13 8.06
CA SER A 99 6.06 1.43 6.88
C SER A 99 6.66 1.97 5.57
N GLY A 100 6.79 1.09 4.57
CA GLY A 100 7.34 1.41 3.24
C GLY A 100 6.26 1.56 2.17
N GLU A 101 5.75 0.47 1.64
CA GLU A 101 4.88 0.46 0.46
C GLU A 101 3.61 -0.38 0.70
N LEU A 102 2.56 -0.07 -0.08
CA LEU A 102 1.35 -0.88 -0.23
C LEU A 102 1.27 -1.47 -1.64
N ALA A 103 1.06 -2.77 -1.74
CA ALA A 103 0.73 -3.44 -3.00
C ALA A 103 -0.62 -4.16 -2.88
N LEU A 104 -1.51 -3.90 -3.83
CA LEU A 104 -2.83 -4.52 -3.92
C LEU A 104 -2.86 -5.44 -5.14
N ASP A 105 -3.36 -6.66 -4.99
CA ASP A 105 -3.51 -7.57 -6.12
C ASP A 105 -4.66 -7.14 -7.06
N SER A 106 -4.61 -7.54 -8.32
CA SER A 106 -5.60 -7.17 -9.32
C SER A 106 -7.01 -7.72 -9.04
N SER A 107 -7.08 -8.78 -8.23
CA SER A 107 -8.37 -9.33 -7.77
C SER A 107 -9.04 -8.44 -6.71
N GLY A 108 -8.27 -7.61 -6.02
CA GLY A 108 -8.73 -6.77 -4.90
C GLY A 108 -9.04 -7.58 -3.63
N ARG A 109 -8.47 -8.78 -3.49
CA ARG A 109 -8.68 -9.65 -2.33
C ARG A 109 -7.54 -9.62 -1.33
N VAL A 110 -6.38 -9.13 -1.73
CA VAL A 110 -5.14 -9.20 -0.96
C VAL A 110 -4.42 -7.87 -0.98
N LEU A 111 -4.00 -7.39 0.18
CA LEU A 111 -3.16 -6.22 0.37
C LEU A 111 -1.86 -6.62 1.07
N TYR A 112 -0.74 -6.12 0.56
CA TYR A 112 0.57 -6.25 1.18
C TYR A 112 1.05 -4.89 1.68
N ALA A 113 1.76 -4.90 2.82
CA ALA A 113 2.46 -3.73 3.37
C ALA A 113 3.88 -4.11 3.75
N SER A 114 4.87 -3.29 3.44
CA SER A 114 6.24 -3.50 3.90
C SER A 114 6.56 -2.66 5.14
N ASN A 115 7.39 -3.21 6.04
CA ASN A 115 7.78 -2.64 7.33
C ASN A 115 9.28 -2.48 7.41
N ARG A 116 9.76 -1.24 7.59
CA ARG A 116 11.18 -0.84 7.65
C ARG A 116 11.61 -0.69 9.10
N GLY A 117 12.22 -1.72 9.67
CA GLY A 117 12.60 -1.87 11.08
C GLY A 117 12.25 -3.28 11.54
N HIS A 118 10.99 -3.70 11.45
CA HIS A 118 10.59 -5.11 11.56
C HIS A 118 11.07 -5.94 10.36
N ASP A 119 11.42 -5.29 9.24
CA ASP A 119 12.00 -5.87 8.04
C ASP A 119 11.16 -7.02 7.46
N SER A 120 9.88 -6.76 7.27
CA SER A 120 8.92 -7.76 6.83
C SER A 120 7.95 -7.24 5.76
N VAL A 121 7.23 -8.18 5.16
CA VAL A 121 6.06 -7.94 4.31
C VAL A 121 4.85 -8.56 5.00
N THR A 122 3.85 -7.74 5.28
CA THR A 122 2.60 -8.17 5.92
C THR A 122 1.52 -8.34 4.87
N LEU A 123 0.84 -9.48 4.93
CA LEU A 123 -0.28 -9.87 4.09
C LEU A 123 -1.59 -9.68 4.84
N PHE A 124 -2.53 -8.99 4.22
CA PHE A 124 -3.92 -8.91 4.65
C PHE A 124 -4.86 -9.50 3.60
N SER A 125 -5.86 -10.26 4.04
CA SER A 125 -7.05 -10.54 3.22
C SER A 125 -8.04 -9.38 3.33
N ILE A 126 -8.80 -9.14 2.26
CA ILE A 126 -9.82 -8.09 2.15
C ILE A 126 -11.19 -8.73 2.06
N ASP A 127 -12.09 -8.39 2.99
CA ASP A 127 -13.50 -8.72 2.86
C ASP A 127 -14.14 -7.86 1.75
N ALA A 128 -14.58 -8.48 0.67
CA ALA A 128 -15.06 -7.76 -0.52
C ALA A 128 -16.34 -6.94 -0.26
N ARG A 129 -17.13 -7.28 0.76
CA ARG A 129 -18.38 -6.60 1.10
C ARG A 129 -18.16 -5.39 1.99
N THR A 130 -17.27 -5.50 2.97
CA THR A 130 -17.03 -4.49 4.00
C THR A 130 -15.74 -3.68 3.77
N GLY A 131 -14.83 -4.18 2.93
CA GLY A 131 -13.49 -3.60 2.73
C GLY A 131 -12.53 -3.84 3.89
N LEU A 132 -12.97 -4.50 4.96
CA LEU A 132 -12.15 -4.69 6.16
C LEU A 132 -10.99 -5.65 5.89
N LEU A 133 -9.86 -5.34 6.53
CA LEU A 133 -8.63 -6.11 6.47
C LEU A 133 -8.56 -7.12 7.60
N LYS A 134 -8.03 -8.31 7.30
CA LYS A 134 -7.65 -9.32 8.29
C LYS A 134 -6.21 -9.73 8.03
N LEU A 135 -5.37 -9.69 9.06
CA LEU A 135 -3.98 -10.13 9.00
C LEU A 135 -3.90 -11.64 8.79
N GLU A 136 -3.12 -12.06 7.80
CA GLU A 136 -2.99 -13.47 7.40
C GLU A 136 -1.54 -13.99 7.51
N GLN A 137 -0.54 -13.10 7.30
CA GLN A 137 0.88 -13.47 7.35
C GLN A 137 1.73 -12.23 7.62
N ILE A 138 2.83 -12.42 8.35
CA ILE A 138 3.95 -11.49 8.38
C ILE A 138 5.18 -12.31 7.99
N GLU A 139 5.80 -11.97 6.85
CA GLU A 139 6.92 -12.72 6.26
C GLU A 139 8.18 -11.84 6.31
N PRO A 140 9.33 -12.33 6.82
CA PRO A 140 10.59 -11.59 6.74
C PRO A 140 10.91 -11.21 5.28
N SER A 141 11.35 -9.96 5.06
CA SER A 141 11.65 -9.44 3.71
C SER A 141 12.92 -10.02 3.08
N GLY A 142 13.72 -10.76 3.85
CA GLY A 142 15.01 -11.29 3.42
C GLY A 142 16.12 -10.24 3.33
N GLY A 143 15.94 -9.11 3.97
CA GLY A 143 16.90 -8.01 4.04
C GLY A 143 16.43 -6.92 4.99
N LYS A 144 17.06 -5.74 4.93
CA LYS A 144 16.78 -4.61 5.79
C LYS A 144 16.18 -3.44 5.02
N ILE A 145 15.22 -2.78 5.66
CA ILE A 145 14.54 -1.59 5.14
C ILE A 145 13.86 -1.90 3.79
N PRO A 146 12.84 -2.80 3.74
CA PRO A 146 12.05 -3.07 2.53
C PRO A 146 11.24 -1.83 2.13
N ARG A 147 11.89 -0.87 1.48
CA ARG A 147 11.32 0.42 1.14
C ARG A 147 10.24 0.34 0.08
N ASN A 148 10.33 -0.65 -0.81
CA ASN A 148 9.32 -0.89 -1.85
C ASN A 148 9.07 -2.37 -2.02
N ILE A 149 7.83 -2.71 -2.33
CA ILE A 149 7.40 -4.05 -2.74
C ILE A 149 6.57 -3.92 -4.02
N ALA A 150 6.72 -4.89 -4.91
CA ALA A 150 5.96 -4.92 -6.15
C ALA A 150 5.51 -6.34 -6.51
N LEU A 151 4.25 -6.49 -6.91
CA LEU A 151 3.77 -7.70 -7.58
C LEU A 151 4.23 -7.70 -9.02
N ASP A 152 4.72 -8.82 -9.52
CA ASP A 152 5.01 -8.99 -10.95
C ASP A 152 3.70 -8.96 -11.77
N PRO A 153 3.74 -8.67 -13.09
CA PRO A 153 2.52 -8.59 -13.91
C PRO A 153 1.70 -9.89 -13.96
N SER A 154 2.30 -11.03 -13.70
CA SER A 154 1.58 -12.32 -13.60
C SER A 154 0.96 -12.56 -12.23
N GLU A 155 1.33 -11.75 -11.23
CA GLU A 155 0.97 -11.88 -9.81
C GLU A 155 1.32 -13.25 -9.21
N ARG A 156 2.29 -13.94 -9.78
CA ARG A 156 2.86 -15.17 -9.21
C ARG A 156 4.01 -14.90 -8.26
N TYR A 157 4.55 -13.70 -8.32
CA TYR A 157 5.70 -13.30 -7.52
C TYR A 157 5.49 -11.93 -6.89
N LEU A 158 6.12 -11.74 -5.74
CA LEU A 158 6.31 -10.44 -5.11
C LEU A 158 7.81 -10.22 -4.94
N LEU A 159 8.26 -9.01 -5.25
CA LEU A 159 9.64 -8.57 -5.06
C LEU A 159 9.70 -7.58 -3.92
N ALA A 160 10.67 -7.73 -3.02
CA ALA A 160 10.96 -6.80 -1.94
C ALA A 160 12.32 -6.13 -2.16
N ALA A 161 12.31 -4.80 -2.30
CA ALA A 161 13.52 -3.98 -2.43
C ALA A 161 14.00 -3.56 -1.05
N ASN A 162 15.04 -4.22 -0.56
CA ASN A 162 15.62 -4.01 0.76
C ASN A 162 16.78 -3.01 0.64
N GLN A 163 16.49 -1.75 0.91
CA GLN A 163 17.39 -0.62 0.67
C GLN A 163 18.75 -0.79 1.35
N ASP A 164 18.76 -1.17 2.64
CA ASP A 164 19.97 -1.19 3.46
C ASP A 164 20.71 -2.54 3.43
N SER A 165 20.18 -3.52 2.70
CA SER A 165 20.83 -4.81 2.43
C SER A 165 21.31 -4.96 1.00
N ASP A 166 21.19 -3.91 0.17
CA ASP A 166 21.61 -3.91 -1.21
C ASP A 166 21.09 -5.12 -2.00
N ASN A 167 19.80 -5.45 -1.80
CA ASN A 167 19.21 -6.60 -2.45
C ASN A 167 17.73 -6.44 -2.79
N VAL A 168 17.30 -7.19 -3.81
CA VAL A 168 15.90 -7.45 -4.12
C VAL A 168 15.66 -8.93 -3.93
N VAL A 169 14.71 -9.29 -3.07
CA VAL A 169 14.35 -10.68 -2.76
C VAL A 169 13.07 -11.06 -3.48
N LEU A 170 13.05 -12.24 -4.08
CA LEU A 170 11.91 -12.80 -4.80
C LEU A 170 11.13 -13.77 -3.91
N PHE A 171 9.83 -13.55 -3.81
CA PHE A 171 8.87 -14.45 -3.15
C PHE A 171 7.94 -15.06 -4.19
N SER A 172 7.72 -16.37 -4.11
CA SER A 172 6.58 -17.00 -4.78
C SER A 172 5.29 -16.65 -4.03
N ARG A 173 4.22 -16.40 -4.78
CA ARG A 173 2.91 -16.06 -4.25
C ARG A 173 1.88 -17.11 -4.59
N ASP A 174 1.23 -17.67 -3.59
CA ASP A 174 0.04 -18.50 -3.80
C ASP A 174 -1.11 -17.62 -4.32
N ARG A 175 -1.59 -17.89 -5.53
CA ARG A 175 -2.59 -17.04 -6.20
C ARG A 175 -3.97 -17.06 -5.52
N LYS A 176 -4.26 -18.06 -4.70
CA LYS A 176 -5.55 -18.21 -4.02
C LYS A 176 -5.56 -17.49 -2.67
N SER A 177 -4.56 -17.74 -1.85
CA SER A 177 -4.45 -17.17 -0.50
C SER A 177 -3.65 -15.89 -0.42
N GLY A 178 -2.80 -15.62 -1.42
CA GLY A 178 -1.84 -14.50 -1.41
C GLY A 178 -0.59 -14.77 -0.60
N ARG A 179 -0.46 -15.94 0.06
CA ARG A 179 0.67 -16.23 0.94
C ARG A 179 2.00 -16.22 0.19
N LEU A 180 2.99 -15.64 0.84
CA LEU A 180 4.34 -15.50 0.32
C LEU A 180 5.23 -16.65 0.84
N THR A 181 6.11 -17.15 -0.01
CA THR A 181 7.15 -18.11 0.33
C THR A 181 8.45 -17.66 -0.33
N PRO A 182 9.57 -17.52 0.41
CA PRO A 182 10.86 -17.19 -0.18
C PRO A 182 11.25 -18.23 -1.25
N THR A 183 11.74 -17.76 -2.41
CA THR A 183 12.23 -18.64 -3.48
C THR A 183 13.70 -19.03 -3.31
N GLY A 184 14.42 -18.26 -2.50
CA GLY A 184 15.89 -18.30 -2.42
C GLY A 184 16.58 -17.40 -3.45
N GLU A 185 15.84 -16.86 -4.43
CA GLU A 185 16.39 -15.97 -5.45
C GLU A 185 16.59 -14.55 -4.90
N VAL A 186 17.80 -14.02 -5.06
CA VAL A 186 18.21 -12.71 -4.57
C VAL A 186 19.00 -11.99 -5.65
N LEU A 187 18.53 -10.83 -6.07
CA LEU A 187 19.28 -9.92 -6.94
C LEU A 187 20.06 -8.93 -6.07
N LYS A 188 21.37 -8.85 -6.27
CA LYS A 188 22.21 -7.82 -5.65
C LYS A 188 22.13 -6.53 -6.45
N LEU A 189 21.70 -5.45 -5.78
CA LEU A 189 21.52 -4.13 -6.37
C LEU A 189 21.72 -3.07 -5.29
N PRO A 190 22.65 -2.12 -5.45
CA PRO A 190 22.89 -1.09 -4.44
C PRO A 190 21.66 -0.25 -4.15
N SER A 191 21.29 -0.15 -2.88
CA SER A 191 20.25 0.71 -2.31
C SER A 191 18.94 0.76 -3.14
N PRO A 192 18.28 -0.39 -3.42
CA PRO A 192 17.06 -0.41 -4.22
C PRO A 192 15.90 0.23 -3.46
N VAL A 193 15.23 1.21 -4.07
CA VAL A 193 14.17 1.99 -3.42
C VAL A 193 12.83 1.97 -4.17
N CYS A 194 12.81 1.47 -5.41
CA CYS A 194 11.61 1.38 -6.22
C CYS A 194 11.74 0.26 -7.26
N ILE A 195 10.69 -0.53 -7.42
CA ILE A 195 10.54 -1.55 -8.46
C ILE A 195 9.34 -1.16 -9.31
N MET A 196 9.55 -1.05 -10.62
CA MET A 196 8.48 -0.79 -11.57
C MET A 196 8.56 -1.76 -12.74
N PHE A 197 7.45 -2.40 -13.04
CA PHE A 197 7.31 -3.23 -14.24
C PHE A 197 6.78 -2.38 -15.39
N VAL A 198 7.51 -2.34 -16.48
CA VAL A 198 7.12 -1.62 -17.70
C VAL A 198 6.77 -2.64 -18.76
N PRO A 199 5.58 -2.57 -19.39
CA PRO A 199 5.26 -3.43 -20.53
C PRO A 199 6.30 -3.22 -21.64
N LEU A 200 6.88 -4.32 -22.12
CA LEU A 200 7.64 -4.25 -23.36
C LEU A 200 6.62 -4.05 -24.49
N ASN A 201 6.58 -2.87 -25.09
CA ASN A 201 5.88 -2.71 -26.35
C ASN A 201 6.64 -3.60 -27.35
N ASP A 202 5.95 -4.57 -27.95
CA ASP A 202 6.51 -5.29 -29.09
C ASP A 202 6.97 -4.23 -30.09
N ALA A 203 8.28 -4.18 -30.33
CA ALA A 203 8.84 -3.35 -31.38
C ALA A 203 8.20 -3.81 -32.69
N LYS A 204 7.31 -2.97 -33.24
CA LYS A 204 6.77 -3.17 -34.59
C LYS A 204 7.86 -3.00 -35.62
#